data_3c2bbbcaf6fe4e046ea2f46735a1ab2c
#
_entry.id   3c2bbbcaf6fe4e046ea2f46735a1ab2c
#
_cell.length_a   1.000
_cell.length_b   1.000
_cell.length_c   1.000
_cell.angle_alpha   90.00
_cell.angle_beta   90.00
_cell.angle_gamma   90.00
#
_symmetry.space_group_name_H-M   'P 1'
#
loop_
_entity.id
_entity.type
_entity.pdbx_description
1 polymer ?
#
loop_
_entity_poly.entity_id
_entity_poly.type
_entity_poly.pdbx_seq_one_letter_code
_entity_poly.pdbx_strand_id
1 'polypeptide(L)'
;QLMDNVMQRAQGSGKVRTLLGRLCRFHLWEPNQFGIHKALPHDAALLEHGPGIKRAYTYKALNRLIQGSAADMTKKAMIDLHKEGITPHIQVHDELDISVSDNANKIIEIMENAVKLEVPNKVDYEYGPNWGEIK
;
A
#
# COMPACT_ATOMS: atom_id res chain seq x y z
N GLN A 1 8.26 9.56 16.41
CA GLN A 1 9.49 8.83 16.01
C GLN A 1 9.33 8.06 14.69
N LEU A 2 8.34 7.12 14.52
CA LEU A 2 8.20 6.36 13.27
C LEU A 2 7.89 7.28 12.07
N MET A 3 6.91 8.17 12.24
CA MET A 3 6.50 9.12 11.20
C MET A 3 7.68 10.00 10.77
N ASP A 4 8.42 10.56 11.73
CA ASP A 4 9.55 11.44 11.45
C ASP A 4 10.67 10.70 10.71
N ASN A 5 11.00 9.48 11.14
CA ASN A 5 12.00 8.64 10.49
C ASN A 5 11.63 8.32 9.03
N VAL A 6 10.35 7.99 8.77
CA VAL A 6 9.87 7.69 7.42
C VAL A 6 9.87 8.94 6.54
N MET A 7 9.46 10.10 7.07
CA MET A 7 9.53 11.38 6.37
C MET A 7 10.97 11.78 6.04
N GLN A 8 11.89 11.69 7.00
CA GLN A 8 13.32 11.99 6.77
C GLN A 8 13.92 11.08 5.71
N ARG A 9 13.59 9.78 5.72
CA ARG A 9 14.02 8.85 4.69
C ARG A 9 13.47 9.22 3.32
N ALA A 10 12.18 9.60 3.24
CA ALA A 10 11.56 10.07 2.00
C ALA A 10 12.21 11.35 1.48
N GLN A 11 12.55 12.31 2.35
CA GLN A 11 13.27 13.54 1.99
C GLN A 11 14.69 13.23 1.50
N GLY A 12 15.47 12.46 2.25
CA GLY A 12 16.87 12.21 1.93
C GLY A 12 17.05 11.31 0.70
N SER A 13 16.45 10.11 0.73
CA SER A 13 16.63 9.12 -0.34
C SER A 13 15.64 9.24 -1.50
N GLY A 14 14.56 10.01 -1.33
CA GLY A 14 13.47 10.13 -2.30
C GLY A 14 12.62 8.88 -2.47
N LYS A 15 12.70 7.93 -1.55
CA LYS A 15 11.96 6.66 -1.63
C LYS A 15 11.73 6.02 -0.27
N VAL A 16 10.62 5.29 -0.15
CA VAL A 16 10.36 4.35 0.93
C VAL A 16 10.00 2.99 0.33
N ARG A 17 10.21 1.92 1.09
CA ARG A 17 9.86 0.56 0.67
C ARG A 17 8.70 0.03 1.53
N THR A 18 7.75 -0.59 0.86
CA THR A 18 6.66 -1.33 1.52
C THR A 18 7.19 -2.61 2.17
N LEU A 19 6.32 -3.30 2.90
CA LEU A 19 6.63 -4.55 3.61
C LEU A 19 7.27 -5.62 2.68
N LEU A 20 6.76 -5.77 1.45
CA LEU A 20 7.31 -6.72 0.47
C LEU A 20 8.32 -6.09 -0.50
N GLY A 21 8.85 -4.91 -0.16
CA GLY A 21 9.96 -4.29 -0.86
C GLY A 21 9.60 -3.41 -2.06
N ARG A 22 8.31 -3.21 -2.36
CA ARG A 22 7.87 -2.32 -3.43
C ARG A 22 8.26 -0.87 -3.13
N LEU A 23 8.79 -0.17 -4.13
CA LEU A 23 9.25 1.20 -4.00
C LEU A 23 8.11 2.21 -4.18
N CYS A 24 7.97 3.09 -3.20
CA CYS A 24 7.24 4.34 -3.34
C CYS A 24 8.24 5.50 -3.50
N ARG A 25 8.14 6.23 -4.60
CA ARG A 25 9.09 7.31 -4.96
C ARG A 25 8.50 8.68 -4.72
N PHE A 26 9.37 9.62 -4.30
CA PHE A 26 9.10 11.05 -4.12
C PHE A 26 10.05 11.81 -5.05
N HIS A 27 9.66 11.95 -6.30
CA HIS A 27 10.49 12.52 -7.38
C HIS A 27 10.14 13.96 -7.75
N LEU A 28 9.06 14.50 -7.16
CA LEU A 28 8.69 15.89 -7.34
C LEU A 28 9.28 16.77 -6.24
N TRP A 29 9.46 18.04 -6.55
CA TRP A 29 10.07 19.04 -5.68
C TRP A 29 9.18 20.27 -5.58
N GLU A 30 9.23 20.92 -4.45
CA GLU A 30 8.47 22.14 -4.13
C GLU A 30 9.37 23.16 -3.41
N PRO A 31 9.04 24.48 -3.43
CA PRO A 31 9.81 25.45 -2.67
C PRO A 31 9.71 25.16 -1.17
N ASN A 32 10.80 25.40 -0.45
CA ASN A 32 10.83 25.27 1.01
C ASN A 32 10.23 26.50 1.68
N GLN A 33 9.02 26.88 1.26
CA GLN A 33 8.25 27.99 1.80
C GLN A 33 6.89 27.51 2.26
N PHE A 34 6.41 28.08 3.37
CA PHE A 34 5.12 27.73 3.92
C PHE A 34 3.98 28.21 2.99
N GLY A 35 3.01 27.35 2.74
CA GLY A 35 1.80 27.68 1.97
C GLY A 35 1.93 27.57 0.45
N ILE A 36 3.11 27.31 -0.10
CA ILE A 36 3.29 27.09 -1.54
C ILE A 36 3.48 25.59 -1.81
N HIS A 37 2.49 24.98 -2.49
CA HIS A 37 2.46 23.55 -2.81
C HIS A 37 2.43 23.31 -4.32
N LYS A 38 3.46 23.79 -5.02
CA LYS A 38 3.62 23.57 -6.44
C LYS A 38 4.71 22.54 -6.70
N ALA A 39 4.31 21.28 -6.83
CA ALA A 39 5.23 20.18 -7.05
C ALA A 39 5.61 20.05 -8.52
N LEU A 40 6.90 20.14 -8.81
CA LEU A 40 7.50 20.10 -10.14
C LEU A 40 8.61 19.04 -10.21
N PRO A 41 8.99 18.55 -11.41
CA PRO A 41 10.25 17.85 -11.61
C PRO A 41 11.43 18.69 -11.12
N HIS A 42 12.51 18.04 -10.69
CA HIS A 42 13.66 18.68 -10.03
C HIS A 42 14.18 19.91 -10.78
N ASP A 43 14.49 19.77 -12.07
CA ASP A 43 15.11 20.83 -12.87
C ASP A 43 14.14 22.02 -13.09
N ALA A 44 12.86 21.72 -13.29
CA ALA A 44 11.83 22.75 -13.38
C ALA A 44 11.64 23.50 -12.05
N ALA A 45 11.68 22.78 -10.92
CA ALA A 45 11.60 23.38 -9.60
C ALA A 45 12.81 24.28 -9.30
N LEU A 46 14.03 23.86 -9.67
CA LEU A 46 15.22 24.68 -9.54
C LEU A 46 15.15 25.96 -10.38
N LEU A 47 14.66 25.84 -11.61
CA LEU A 47 14.52 27.00 -12.50
C LEU A 47 13.51 28.02 -11.98
N GLU A 48 12.39 27.52 -11.43
CA GLU A 48 11.28 28.37 -10.97
C GLU A 48 11.51 28.96 -9.57
N HIS A 49 12.08 28.16 -8.65
CA HIS A 49 12.18 28.47 -7.22
C HIS A 49 13.62 28.63 -6.70
N GLY A 50 14.64 28.39 -7.55
CA GLY A 50 16.05 28.42 -7.15
C GLY A 50 16.41 27.22 -6.24
N PRO A 51 17.57 27.30 -5.53
CA PRO A 51 18.11 26.18 -4.76
C PRO A 51 17.34 25.84 -3.48
N GLY A 52 16.43 26.72 -3.04
CA GLY A 52 15.64 26.54 -1.82
C GLY A 52 14.44 25.61 -1.99
N ILE A 53 14.65 24.42 -2.55
CA ILE A 53 13.62 23.41 -2.80
C ILE A 53 13.78 22.17 -1.92
N LYS A 54 12.67 21.48 -1.67
CA LYS A 54 12.59 20.20 -0.95
C LYS A 54 11.72 19.21 -1.72
N ARG A 55 11.83 17.92 -1.40
CA ARG A 55 10.93 16.92 -2.00
C ARG A 55 9.49 17.13 -1.57
N ALA A 56 8.60 17.14 -2.54
CA ALA A 56 7.17 17.31 -2.34
C ALA A 56 6.51 16.05 -1.76
N TYR A 57 5.43 16.25 -1.03
CA TYR A 57 4.54 15.18 -0.50
C TYR A 57 5.18 14.21 0.49
N THR A 58 6.34 14.49 1.04
CA THR A 58 7.01 13.56 1.98
C THR A 58 6.26 13.39 3.30
N TYR A 59 5.39 14.33 3.66
CA TYR A 59 4.47 14.18 4.79
C TYR A 59 3.47 13.01 4.61
N LYS A 60 3.24 12.56 3.37
CA LYS A 60 2.41 11.39 3.05
C LYS A 60 3.19 10.06 3.13
N ALA A 61 4.49 10.10 3.45
CA ALA A 61 5.36 8.94 3.33
C ALA A 61 4.92 7.78 4.24
N LEU A 62 4.52 8.05 5.47
CA LEU A 62 4.02 7.02 6.38
C LEU A 62 2.73 6.39 5.86
N ASN A 63 1.77 7.21 5.43
CA ASN A 63 0.51 6.69 4.87
C ASN A 63 0.77 5.82 3.62
N ARG A 64 1.62 6.27 2.70
CA ARG A 64 2.01 5.48 1.52
C ARG A 64 2.72 4.17 1.89
N LEU A 65 3.54 4.19 2.94
CA LEU A 65 4.19 2.98 3.44
C LEU A 65 3.16 1.98 3.97
N ILE A 66 2.25 2.42 4.84
CA ILE A 66 1.24 1.56 5.46
C ILE A 66 0.24 1.04 4.43
N GLN A 67 -0.39 1.92 3.66
CA GLN A 67 -1.37 1.54 2.63
C GLN A 67 -0.73 0.69 1.53
N GLY A 68 0.50 1.01 1.15
CA GLY A 68 1.24 0.21 0.19
C GLY A 68 1.57 -1.20 0.72
N SER A 69 1.89 -1.32 2.01
CA SER A 69 2.15 -2.62 2.64
C SER A 69 0.87 -3.46 2.78
N ALA A 70 -0.25 -2.85 3.12
CA ALA A 70 -1.56 -3.51 3.14
C ALA A 70 -1.92 -4.05 1.74
N ALA A 71 -1.77 -3.23 0.70
CA ALA A 71 -1.99 -3.66 -0.68
C ALA A 71 -1.05 -4.80 -1.13
N ASP A 72 0.17 -4.84 -0.60
CA ASP A 72 1.11 -5.94 -0.86
C ASP A 72 0.62 -7.25 -0.23
N MET A 73 0.03 -7.20 0.97
CA MET A 73 -0.53 -8.36 1.66
C MET A 73 -1.69 -8.97 0.85
N THR A 74 -2.63 -8.16 0.41
CA THR A 74 -3.76 -8.62 -0.43
C THR A 74 -3.27 -9.23 -1.73
N LYS A 75 -2.31 -8.61 -2.43
CA LYS A 75 -1.73 -9.15 -3.65
C LYS A 75 -1.00 -10.48 -3.42
N LYS A 76 -0.29 -10.60 -2.30
CA LYS A 76 0.38 -11.86 -1.93
C LYS A 76 -0.64 -12.97 -1.66
N ALA A 77 -1.74 -12.65 -0.96
CA ALA A 77 -2.84 -13.57 -0.72
C ALA A 77 -3.46 -14.06 -2.05
N MET A 78 -3.72 -13.15 -3.00
CA MET A 78 -4.22 -13.52 -4.33
C MET A 78 -3.28 -14.47 -5.08
N ILE A 79 -1.96 -14.24 -5.00
CA ILE A 79 -0.96 -15.12 -5.62
C ILE A 79 -0.99 -16.51 -4.98
N ASP A 80 -1.07 -16.58 -3.66
CA ASP A 80 -1.06 -17.86 -2.95
C ASP A 80 -2.37 -18.64 -3.17
N LEU A 81 -3.52 -17.95 -3.20
CA LEU A 81 -4.80 -18.54 -3.61
C LEU A 81 -4.74 -19.10 -5.03
N HIS A 82 -4.18 -18.34 -5.97
CA HIS A 82 -4.05 -18.78 -7.35
C HIS A 82 -3.19 -20.04 -7.49
N LYS A 83 -2.11 -20.18 -6.72
CA LYS A 83 -1.28 -21.40 -6.70
C LYS A 83 -2.05 -22.64 -6.25
N GLU A 84 -3.07 -22.45 -5.42
CA GLU A 84 -3.97 -23.50 -4.94
C GLU A 84 -5.20 -23.71 -5.86
N GLY A 85 -5.19 -23.08 -7.04
CA GLY A 85 -6.28 -23.17 -8.01
C GLY A 85 -7.51 -22.33 -7.67
N ILE A 86 -7.40 -21.41 -6.71
CA ILE A 86 -8.48 -20.54 -6.27
C ILE A 86 -8.27 -19.17 -6.88
N THR A 87 -9.21 -18.70 -7.70
CA THR A 87 -9.13 -17.41 -8.36
C THR A 87 -10.20 -16.46 -7.83
N PRO A 88 -9.84 -15.36 -7.16
CA PRO A 88 -10.79 -14.31 -6.82
C PRO A 88 -11.41 -13.69 -8.08
N HIS A 89 -12.70 -13.39 -8.01
CA HIS A 89 -13.44 -12.75 -9.11
C HIS A 89 -13.33 -11.23 -9.06
N ILE A 90 -13.38 -10.67 -7.85
CA ILE A 90 -13.32 -9.23 -7.61
C ILE A 90 -12.35 -8.97 -6.46
N GLN A 91 -11.63 -7.85 -6.52
CA GLN A 91 -10.81 -7.35 -5.43
C GLN A 91 -11.18 -5.89 -5.18
N VAL A 92 -11.63 -5.59 -3.97
CA VAL A 92 -11.96 -4.23 -3.51
C VAL A 92 -11.10 -3.93 -2.29
N HIS A 93 -10.12 -3.03 -2.42
CA HIS A 93 -9.17 -2.71 -1.35
C HIS A 93 -8.48 -3.96 -0.75
N ASP A 94 -8.89 -4.38 0.42
CA ASP A 94 -8.40 -5.54 1.19
C ASP A 94 -9.37 -6.73 1.17
N GLU A 95 -10.49 -6.62 0.46
CA GLU A 95 -11.53 -7.62 0.27
C GLU A 95 -11.29 -8.43 -1.00
N LEU A 96 -11.58 -9.73 -0.94
CA LEU A 96 -11.56 -10.65 -2.08
C LEU A 96 -12.89 -11.40 -2.17
N ASP A 97 -13.60 -11.22 -3.28
CA ASP A 97 -14.82 -11.96 -3.59
C ASP A 97 -14.49 -13.23 -4.34
N ILE A 98 -14.88 -14.35 -3.79
CA ILE A 98 -14.54 -15.68 -4.30
C ILE A 98 -15.79 -16.55 -4.31
N SER A 99 -16.01 -17.30 -5.41
CA SER A 99 -17.01 -18.37 -5.38
C SER A 99 -16.47 -19.54 -4.57
N VAL A 100 -17.17 -19.88 -3.52
CA VAL A 100 -16.78 -20.90 -2.55
C VAL A 100 -17.74 -22.08 -2.60
N SER A 101 -17.22 -23.31 -2.55
CA SER A 101 -17.99 -24.51 -2.23
C SER A 101 -17.70 -24.94 -0.79
N ASP A 102 -16.75 -25.88 -0.63
CA ASP A 102 -16.41 -26.45 0.69
C ASP A 102 -15.03 -26.03 1.21
N ASN A 103 -14.42 -25.03 0.60
CA ASN A 103 -13.02 -24.66 0.84
C ASN A 103 -12.83 -23.31 1.57
N ALA A 104 -13.86 -22.75 2.19
CA ALA A 104 -13.80 -21.47 2.87
C ALA A 104 -12.67 -21.40 3.93
N ASN A 105 -12.55 -22.41 4.78
CA ASN A 105 -11.51 -22.46 5.82
C ASN A 105 -10.10 -22.44 5.22
N LYS A 106 -9.89 -23.13 4.10
CA LYS A 106 -8.60 -23.12 3.38
C LYS A 106 -8.28 -21.74 2.82
N ILE A 107 -9.28 -21.05 2.28
CA ILE A 107 -9.13 -19.67 1.78
C ILE A 107 -8.71 -18.73 2.90
N ILE A 108 -9.41 -18.76 4.04
CA ILE A 108 -9.09 -17.96 5.22
C ILE A 108 -7.66 -18.24 5.68
N GLU A 109 -7.28 -19.49 5.82
CA GLU A 109 -5.94 -19.90 6.24
C GLU A 109 -4.86 -19.33 5.30
N ILE A 110 -5.05 -19.43 3.98
CA ILE A 110 -4.11 -18.91 2.99
C ILE A 110 -3.99 -17.38 3.13
N MET A 111 -5.09 -16.67 3.26
CA MET A 111 -5.11 -15.22 3.37
C MET A 111 -4.45 -14.74 4.67
N GLU A 112 -4.77 -15.36 5.81
CA GLU A 112 -4.17 -15.04 7.11
C GLU A 112 -2.65 -15.28 7.15
N ASN A 113 -2.17 -16.29 6.42
CA ASN A 113 -0.76 -16.68 6.39
C ASN A 113 0.03 -16.14 5.20
N ALA A 114 -0.60 -15.37 4.30
CA ALA A 114 0.06 -14.85 3.10
C ALA A 114 1.30 -14.00 3.43
N VAL A 115 1.23 -13.21 4.50
CA VAL A 115 2.36 -12.45 5.04
C VAL A 115 2.43 -12.65 6.54
N LYS A 116 3.56 -13.15 7.02
CA LYS A 116 3.78 -13.36 8.45
C LYS A 116 4.14 -12.04 9.12
N LEU A 117 3.33 -11.62 10.09
CA LEU A 117 3.54 -10.44 10.92
C LEU A 117 3.82 -10.88 12.39
N GLU A 118 4.31 -9.93 13.20
CA GLU A 118 4.46 -10.13 14.65
C GLU A 118 3.11 -10.22 15.37
N VAL A 119 2.09 -9.56 14.80
CA VAL A 119 0.70 -9.64 15.26
C VAL A 119 -0.11 -10.54 14.33
N PRO A 120 -1.10 -11.28 14.83
CA PRO A 120 -1.96 -12.10 14.00
C PRO A 120 -2.70 -11.25 12.96
N ASN A 121 -2.64 -11.68 11.70
CA ASN A 121 -3.51 -11.19 10.65
C ASN A 121 -4.80 -12.02 10.70
N LYS A 122 -5.95 -11.35 10.75
CA LYS A 122 -7.26 -11.99 10.81
C LYS A 122 -8.08 -11.62 9.60
N VAL A 123 -8.83 -12.58 9.08
CA VAL A 123 -9.75 -12.42 7.96
C VAL A 123 -11.17 -12.54 8.48
N ASP A 124 -11.94 -11.51 8.26
CA ASP A 124 -13.39 -11.55 8.45
C ASP A 124 -14.01 -12.25 7.23
N TYR A 125 -14.91 -13.19 7.49
CA TYR A 125 -15.53 -14.00 6.46
C TYR A 125 -17.05 -13.83 6.49
N GLU A 126 -17.58 -13.41 5.36
CA GLU A 126 -19.02 -13.28 5.12
C GLU A 126 -19.40 -14.10 3.88
N TYR A 127 -20.61 -14.61 3.82
CA TYR A 127 -21.08 -15.40 2.69
C TYR A 127 -22.55 -15.13 2.36
N GLY A 128 -22.91 -15.37 1.12
CA GLY A 128 -24.26 -15.20 0.63
C GLY A 128 -24.44 -15.83 -0.75
N PRO A 129 -25.69 -15.92 -1.27
CA PRO A 129 -25.96 -16.49 -2.58
C PRO A 129 -25.41 -15.64 -3.73
N ASN A 130 -25.20 -14.37 -3.48
CA ASN A 130 -24.56 -13.41 -4.39
C ASN A 130 -24.00 -12.23 -3.60
N TRP A 131 -23.16 -11.41 -4.23
CA TRP A 131 -22.47 -10.29 -3.58
C TRP A 131 -23.41 -9.26 -2.91
N GLY A 132 -24.60 -9.04 -3.46
CA GLY A 132 -25.58 -8.10 -2.88
C GLY A 132 -26.29 -8.63 -1.64
N GLU A 133 -26.16 -9.91 -1.32
CA GLU A 133 -26.83 -10.60 -0.21
C GLU A 133 -25.83 -11.21 0.80
N ILE A 134 -24.58 -10.81 0.74
CA ILE A 134 -23.54 -11.16 1.72
C ILE A 134 -23.89 -10.55 3.09
N LYS A 135 -23.76 -11.35 4.16
CA LYS A 135 -23.99 -10.96 5.55
C LYS A 135 -22.89 -11.53 6.44
#